data_84bf212bd26820319dae3b3c6bbd90d6
#
_entry.id   84bf212bd26820319dae3b3c6bbd90d6
#
_cell.length_a   1.000
_cell.length_b   1.000
_cell.length_c   1.000
_cell.angle_alpha   90.00
_cell.angle_beta   90.00
_cell.angle_gamma   90.00
#
_symmetry.space_group_name_H-M   'P 1'
#
loop_
_entity.id
_entity.type
_entity.pdbx_description
1 polymer ?
#
loop_
_entity_poly.entity_id
_entity_poly.type
_entity_poly.pdbx_seq_one_letter_code
_entity_poly.pdbx_strand_id
1 'polypeptide(L)'
;GLRALLRRVLPLTPRRKSADTNTTGKDLQMFEKILIANRGEIACRVMATAQSMGIACVAVYSDSDRAAKHVAMADQAVHIGGSKPAESYLRADVIVAAALACGAEAIHPGYGFLSENPNFVEAVETAGLVFIGPSANAMRAMGLKDQAKQLMQAGGVPVVPGYHGDNQEPAFLSQQATEIGFPVLIKAVAGGGGKGMRLVNQRSDFAEAL
;
A
#
# COMPACT_ATOMS: atom_id res chain seq x y z
N GLY A 1 19.75 -18.02 12.01
CA GLY A 1 20.54 -17.09 12.53
C GLY A 1 20.27 -15.63 12.20
N LEU A 2 19.66 -14.88 13.14
CA LEU A 2 19.44 -13.42 13.05
C LEU A 2 20.76 -12.60 12.91
N ARG A 3 21.90 -13.18 13.22
CA ARG A 3 23.22 -12.49 13.19
C ARG A 3 23.78 -12.22 11.80
N ALA A 4 23.24 -12.82 10.75
CA ALA A 4 23.74 -12.65 9.38
C ALA A 4 23.14 -11.45 8.63
N LEU A 5 22.04 -10.85 9.12
CA LEU A 5 21.31 -9.74 8.50
C LEU A 5 21.89 -8.34 8.78
N LEU A 6 22.80 -8.21 9.75
CA LEU A 6 23.36 -6.93 10.20
C LEU A 6 24.79 -6.68 9.66
N ARG A 7 24.98 -6.63 8.35
CA ARG A 7 26.24 -6.13 7.76
C ARG A 7 26.07 -4.69 7.27
N ARG A 8 26.58 -3.77 8.06
CA ARG A 8 26.78 -2.32 7.94
C ARG A 8 25.70 -1.47 8.60
N VAL A 9 25.86 -1.27 9.89
CA VAL A 9 25.33 -0.10 10.59
C VAL A 9 26.39 0.99 10.47
N LEU A 10 26.10 2.06 9.71
CA LEU A 10 26.90 3.27 9.75
C LEU A 10 26.45 4.07 10.98
N PRO A 11 27.38 4.61 11.80
CA PRO A 11 27.01 5.35 12.99
C PRO A 11 26.29 6.65 12.62
N LEU A 12 25.14 6.88 13.27
CA LEU A 12 24.40 8.13 13.19
C LEU A 12 25.25 9.27 13.78
N THR A 13 25.61 10.25 12.98
CA THR A 13 26.06 11.56 13.50
C THR A 13 24.85 12.28 14.09
N PRO A 14 24.89 12.72 15.36
CA PRO A 14 23.76 13.40 15.97
C PRO A 14 23.52 14.75 15.29
N ARG A 15 22.37 14.88 14.62
CA ARG A 15 21.91 16.16 14.08
C ARG A 15 21.45 17.06 15.24
N ARG A 16 21.95 18.29 15.29
CA ARG A 16 21.56 19.30 16.28
C ARG A 16 20.06 19.48 16.28
N LYS A 17 19.44 19.39 17.46
CA LYS A 17 18.05 19.80 17.72
C LYS A 17 17.95 21.31 17.47
N SER A 18 17.06 21.75 16.60
CA SER A 18 16.64 23.15 16.53
C SER A 18 15.66 23.40 17.69
N ALA A 19 15.89 24.51 18.38
CA ALA A 19 15.15 24.90 19.57
C ALA A 19 13.73 25.40 19.25
N ASP A 20 12.79 24.95 20.07
CA ASP A 20 11.57 25.56 20.59
C ASP A 20 10.81 26.60 19.74
N THR A 21 9.61 26.20 19.29
CA THR A 21 8.46 27.10 19.26
C THR A 21 7.31 26.49 20.03
N ASN A 22 6.96 27.16 21.13
CA ASN A 22 5.88 26.87 22.05
C ASN A 22 4.52 26.94 21.30
N THR A 23 3.81 25.84 21.18
CA THR A 23 2.40 25.85 20.74
C THR A 23 1.64 24.81 21.56
N THR A 24 0.72 25.28 22.38
CA THR A 24 -0.25 24.51 23.16
C THR A 24 -1.17 23.73 22.22
N GLY A 25 -0.85 22.50 21.99
CA GLY A 25 -1.63 21.48 21.31
C GLY A 25 -1.01 20.14 21.67
N LYS A 26 -1.78 19.07 21.84
CA LYS A 26 -1.26 17.73 22.10
C LYS A 26 -0.01 17.53 21.26
N ASP A 27 1.14 17.34 21.89
CA ASP A 27 2.39 17.05 21.21
C ASP A 27 2.16 15.85 20.28
N LEU A 28 2.02 16.11 19.00
CA LEU A 28 2.05 15.08 17.98
C LEU A 28 3.49 14.56 17.98
N GLN A 29 3.71 13.48 18.72
CA GLN A 29 5.02 12.84 18.76
C GLN A 29 5.34 12.34 17.35
N MET A 30 6.27 13.00 16.70
CA MET A 30 6.77 12.61 15.39
C MET A 30 7.64 11.37 15.54
N PHE A 31 7.62 10.47 14.55
CA PHE A 31 8.53 9.35 14.48
C PHE A 31 9.97 9.84 14.42
N GLU A 32 10.86 9.17 15.14
CA GLU A 32 12.31 9.40 15.02
C GLU A 32 12.90 8.61 13.85
N LYS A 33 12.35 7.41 13.57
CA LYS A 33 12.84 6.52 12.50
C LYS A 33 11.71 5.71 11.87
N ILE A 34 11.70 5.65 10.54
CA ILE A 34 10.77 4.81 9.77
C ILE A 34 11.51 3.88 8.81
N LEU A 35 10.94 2.69 8.54
CA LEU A 35 11.39 1.82 7.47
C LEU A 35 10.49 2.01 6.24
N ILE A 36 11.12 2.13 5.05
CA ILE A 36 10.41 2.20 3.78
C ILE A 36 10.42 0.82 3.12
N ALA A 37 9.26 0.14 3.13
CA ALA A 37 9.09 -1.21 2.60
C ALA A 37 8.85 -1.18 1.08
N ASN A 38 9.72 -0.51 0.36
CA ASN A 38 9.63 -0.37 -1.10
C ASN A 38 11.03 -0.09 -1.70
N ARG A 39 11.08 0.13 -3.02
CA ARG A 39 12.31 0.35 -3.79
C ARG A 39 12.17 1.48 -4.80
N GLY A 40 13.28 1.85 -5.44
CA GLY A 40 13.28 2.74 -6.60
C GLY A 40 12.80 4.15 -6.30
N GLU A 41 12.04 4.71 -7.22
CA GLU A 41 11.57 6.10 -7.17
C GLU A 41 10.73 6.39 -5.93
N ILE A 42 9.74 5.54 -5.64
CA ILE A 42 8.85 5.78 -4.51
C ILE A 42 9.58 5.76 -3.17
N ALA A 43 10.55 4.87 -2.99
CA ALA A 43 11.36 4.86 -1.78
C ALA A 43 12.17 6.16 -1.65
N CYS A 44 12.80 6.64 -2.73
CA CYS A 44 13.50 7.94 -2.73
C CYS A 44 12.58 9.11 -2.40
N ARG A 45 11.38 9.13 -2.97
CA ARG A 45 10.39 10.19 -2.75
C ARG A 45 9.93 10.26 -1.29
N VAL A 46 9.59 9.11 -0.70
CA VAL A 46 9.20 9.03 0.71
C VAL A 46 10.35 9.48 1.62
N MET A 47 11.57 8.98 1.37
CA MET A 47 12.76 9.36 2.15
C MET A 47 13.04 10.86 2.08
N ALA A 48 12.95 11.47 0.89
CA ALA A 48 13.18 12.91 0.74
C ALA A 48 12.28 13.75 1.66
N THR A 49 10.98 13.38 1.74
CA THR A 49 10.03 14.06 2.62
C THR A 49 10.31 13.75 4.09
N ALA A 50 10.48 12.48 4.46
CA ALA A 50 10.72 12.08 5.84
C ALA A 50 12.01 12.73 6.39
N GLN A 51 13.09 12.72 5.62
CA GLN A 51 14.37 13.35 6.02
C GLN A 51 14.25 14.88 6.13
N SER A 52 13.44 15.53 5.28
CA SER A 52 13.17 16.97 5.43
C SER A 52 12.41 17.31 6.72
N MET A 53 11.64 16.34 7.26
CA MET A 53 10.95 16.42 8.54
C MET A 53 11.85 16.01 9.73
N GLY A 54 13.10 15.64 9.48
CA GLY A 54 14.04 15.20 10.51
C GLY A 54 13.91 13.74 10.91
N ILE A 55 13.14 12.94 10.17
CA ILE A 55 12.90 11.52 10.44
C ILE A 55 13.98 10.68 9.74
N ALA A 56 14.67 9.81 10.49
CA ALA A 56 15.64 8.90 9.94
C ALA A 56 14.95 7.78 9.12
N CYS A 57 15.53 7.41 7.99
CA CYS A 57 14.97 6.47 7.05
C CYS A 57 15.80 5.20 6.92
N VAL A 58 15.15 4.05 7.06
CA VAL A 58 15.72 2.73 6.77
C VAL A 58 15.21 2.26 5.41
N ALA A 59 16.11 2.02 4.47
CA ALA A 59 15.79 1.36 3.20
C ALA A 59 15.91 -0.16 3.35
N VAL A 60 15.07 -0.89 2.62
CA VAL A 60 15.26 -2.32 2.38
C VAL A 60 15.69 -2.56 0.93
N TYR A 61 16.49 -3.59 0.68
CA TYR A 61 16.94 -3.89 -0.68
C TYR A 61 17.13 -5.38 -0.93
N SER A 62 16.81 -5.81 -2.16
CA SER A 62 17.10 -7.14 -2.68
C SER A 62 18.54 -7.22 -3.24
N ASP A 63 18.99 -8.41 -3.62
CA ASP A 63 20.31 -8.59 -4.24
C ASP A 63 20.54 -7.66 -5.45
N SER A 64 19.52 -7.52 -6.31
CA SER A 64 19.63 -6.67 -7.51
C SER A 64 19.61 -5.17 -7.23
N ASP A 65 19.13 -4.75 -6.06
CA ASP A 65 19.01 -3.35 -5.71
C ASP A 65 20.12 -2.82 -4.80
N ARG A 66 21.16 -3.61 -4.52
CA ARG A 66 22.25 -3.28 -3.62
C ARG A 66 22.90 -1.93 -3.88
N ALA A 67 23.03 -1.55 -5.14
CA ALA A 67 23.61 -0.27 -5.57
C ALA A 67 22.57 0.77 -6.00
N ALA A 68 21.29 0.54 -5.70
CA ALA A 68 20.21 1.43 -6.12
C ALA A 68 20.23 2.76 -5.35
N LYS A 69 19.72 3.82 -5.98
CA LYS A 69 19.69 5.18 -5.44
C LYS A 69 19.04 5.25 -4.05
N HIS A 70 17.93 4.55 -3.84
CA HIS A 70 17.22 4.57 -2.55
C HIS A 70 18.06 3.97 -1.41
N VAL A 71 18.95 3.00 -1.71
CA VAL A 71 19.89 2.44 -0.73
C VAL A 71 20.96 3.46 -0.33
N ALA A 72 21.51 4.17 -1.33
CA ALA A 72 22.52 5.19 -1.08
C ALA A 72 21.96 6.44 -0.37
N MET A 73 20.65 6.70 -0.52
CA MET A 73 19.97 7.87 0.04
C MET A 73 19.55 7.67 1.49
N ALA A 74 19.35 6.44 1.93
CA ALA A 74 18.86 6.10 3.27
C ALA A 74 19.92 6.34 4.35
N ASP A 75 19.48 6.65 5.57
CA ASP A 75 20.34 6.74 6.75
C ASP A 75 20.86 5.36 7.17
N GLN A 76 20.08 4.31 6.88
CA GLN A 76 20.40 2.91 7.12
C GLN A 76 19.78 2.03 6.02
N ALA A 77 20.43 0.94 5.64
CA ALA A 77 19.90 0.02 4.64
C ALA A 77 20.06 -1.44 5.09
N VAL A 78 19.02 -2.25 4.83
CA VAL A 78 18.94 -3.66 5.23
C VAL A 78 18.71 -4.54 4.00
N HIS A 79 19.56 -5.54 3.83
CA HIS A 79 19.35 -6.57 2.81
C HIS A 79 18.23 -7.53 3.24
N ILE A 80 17.24 -7.76 2.36
CA ILE A 80 16.04 -8.53 2.68
C ILE A 80 15.88 -9.82 1.86
N GLY A 81 16.82 -10.14 0.96
CA GLY A 81 16.79 -11.40 0.23
C GLY A 81 17.08 -11.30 -1.25
N GLY A 82 16.69 -12.35 -1.98
CA GLY A 82 16.95 -12.53 -3.39
C GLY A 82 16.28 -11.49 -4.29
N SER A 83 16.66 -11.51 -5.58
CA SER A 83 16.23 -10.51 -6.57
C SER A 83 14.74 -10.57 -6.90
N LYS A 84 14.09 -11.72 -6.74
CA LYS A 84 12.66 -11.85 -7.01
C LYS A 84 11.85 -11.21 -5.87
N PRO A 85 10.76 -10.49 -6.17
CA PRO A 85 9.91 -9.89 -5.13
C PRO A 85 9.41 -10.89 -4.08
N ALA A 86 9.09 -12.12 -4.48
CA ALA A 86 8.67 -13.18 -3.56
C ALA A 86 9.76 -13.62 -2.57
N GLU A 87 11.01 -13.35 -2.88
CA GLU A 87 12.18 -13.68 -2.04
C GLU A 87 12.61 -12.50 -1.17
N SER A 88 12.01 -11.30 -1.35
CA SER A 88 12.42 -10.04 -0.71
C SER A 88 11.24 -9.14 -0.37
N TYR A 89 10.78 -8.29 -1.29
CA TYR A 89 9.80 -7.22 -1.04
C TYR A 89 8.39 -7.71 -0.69
N LEU A 90 8.05 -8.98 -0.97
CA LEU A 90 6.78 -9.62 -0.57
C LEU A 90 6.92 -10.47 0.70
N ARG A 91 8.08 -10.46 1.36
CA ARG A 91 8.34 -11.16 2.60
C ARG A 91 8.02 -10.25 3.81
N ALA A 92 6.76 -10.23 4.21
CA ALA A 92 6.27 -9.46 5.35
C ALA A 92 7.07 -9.74 6.63
N ASP A 93 7.36 -11.02 6.90
CA ASP A 93 8.13 -11.49 8.04
C ASP A 93 9.55 -10.89 8.10
N VAL A 94 10.24 -10.87 6.96
CA VAL A 94 11.59 -10.32 6.85
C VAL A 94 11.59 -8.80 7.02
N ILE A 95 10.60 -8.12 6.43
CA ILE A 95 10.47 -6.65 6.51
C ILE A 95 10.17 -6.21 7.93
N VAL A 96 9.22 -6.87 8.63
CA VAL A 96 8.90 -6.57 10.03
C VAL A 96 10.12 -6.84 10.94
N ALA A 97 10.81 -7.97 10.74
CA ALA A 97 12.03 -8.27 11.50
C ALA A 97 13.13 -7.23 11.27
N ALA A 98 13.30 -6.74 10.03
CA ALA A 98 14.26 -5.68 9.70
C ALA A 98 13.91 -4.36 10.41
N ALA A 99 12.63 -3.99 10.45
CA ALA A 99 12.16 -2.78 11.14
C ALA A 99 12.46 -2.83 12.64
N LEU A 100 12.12 -3.94 13.29
CA LEU A 100 12.41 -4.15 14.72
C LEU A 100 13.91 -4.12 15.00
N ALA A 101 14.72 -4.81 14.19
CA ALA A 101 16.17 -4.88 14.37
C ALA A 101 16.86 -3.51 14.22
N CYS A 102 16.29 -2.62 13.41
CA CYS A 102 16.80 -1.26 13.20
C CYS A 102 16.23 -0.23 14.17
N GLY A 103 15.30 -0.60 15.03
CA GLY A 103 14.59 0.32 15.93
C GLY A 103 13.72 1.32 15.17
N ALA A 104 13.13 0.94 14.03
CA ALA A 104 12.12 1.75 13.37
C ALA A 104 10.82 1.70 14.16
N GLU A 105 10.09 2.80 14.22
CA GLU A 105 8.81 2.94 14.95
C GLU A 105 7.62 2.70 14.01
N ALA A 106 7.83 2.91 12.72
CA ALA A 106 6.79 2.77 11.72
C ALA A 106 7.33 2.22 10.39
N ILE A 107 6.41 1.65 9.58
CA ILE A 107 6.69 1.16 8.23
C ILE A 107 5.84 1.93 7.23
N HIS A 108 6.50 2.56 6.24
CA HIS A 108 5.85 3.15 5.08
C HIS A 108 5.94 2.17 3.89
N PRO A 109 4.81 1.66 3.38
CA PRO A 109 4.82 0.63 2.35
C PRO A 109 5.07 1.16 0.93
N GLY A 110 4.99 2.47 0.71
CA GLY A 110 4.96 3.06 -0.62
C GLY A 110 3.68 2.68 -1.37
N TYR A 111 3.81 2.26 -2.62
CA TYR A 111 2.73 1.69 -3.44
C TYR A 111 3.18 0.36 -4.07
N GLY A 112 2.22 -0.51 -4.46
CA GLY A 112 2.51 -1.87 -4.92
C GLY A 112 3.02 -2.77 -3.78
N PHE A 113 3.60 -3.91 -4.11
CA PHE A 113 4.08 -4.91 -3.16
C PHE A 113 3.06 -5.20 -2.04
N LEU A 114 3.39 -4.85 -0.79
CA LEU A 114 2.56 -5.10 0.38
C LEU A 114 1.68 -3.91 0.79
N SER A 115 1.65 -2.81 0.01
CA SER A 115 0.95 -1.58 0.39
C SER A 115 -0.57 -1.74 0.55
N GLU A 116 -1.17 -2.71 -0.14
CA GLU A 116 -2.61 -3.00 -0.07
C GLU A 116 -2.89 -4.39 0.55
N ASN A 117 -1.93 -4.92 1.31
CA ASN A 117 -2.06 -6.23 1.95
C ASN A 117 -2.51 -6.07 3.42
N PRO A 118 -3.78 -6.41 3.75
CA PRO A 118 -4.29 -6.25 5.12
C PRO A 118 -3.58 -7.16 6.14
N ASN A 119 -3.08 -8.33 5.72
CA ASN A 119 -2.35 -9.22 6.61
C ASN A 119 -0.96 -8.64 6.96
N PHE A 120 -0.38 -7.86 6.07
CA PHE A 120 0.87 -7.13 6.37
C PHE A 120 0.63 -6.03 7.39
N VAL A 121 -0.47 -5.27 7.27
CA VAL A 121 -0.86 -4.27 8.28
C VAL A 121 -0.98 -4.91 9.65
N GLU A 122 -1.71 -6.02 9.77
CA GLU A 122 -1.88 -6.75 11.03
C GLU A 122 -0.56 -7.28 11.60
N ALA A 123 0.35 -7.75 10.73
CA ALA A 123 1.67 -8.20 11.15
C ALA A 123 2.52 -7.04 11.71
N VAL A 124 2.47 -5.86 11.09
CA VAL A 124 3.16 -4.65 11.53
C VAL A 124 2.61 -4.20 12.90
N GLU A 125 1.28 -4.08 13.03
CA GLU A 125 0.62 -3.66 14.26
C GLU A 125 0.83 -4.66 15.41
N THR A 126 0.76 -5.97 15.12
CA THR A 126 1.05 -7.03 16.11
C THR A 126 2.48 -6.98 16.61
N ALA A 127 3.41 -6.54 15.78
CA ALA A 127 4.81 -6.33 16.17
C ALA A 127 5.04 -5.04 17.00
N GLY A 128 3.99 -4.27 17.29
CA GLY A 128 4.07 -3.01 18.01
C GLY A 128 4.57 -1.84 17.17
N LEU A 129 4.58 -1.98 15.84
CA LEU A 129 4.98 -0.94 14.89
C LEU A 129 3.75 -0.22 14.34
N VAL A 130 3.92 1.01 13.86
CA VAL A 130 2.86 1.74 13.18
C VAL A 130 2.92 1.48 11.67
N PHE A 131 1.80 1.08 11.07
CA PHE A 131 1.68 1.06 9.62
C PHE A 131 1.27 2.44 9.11
N ILE A 132 2.08 3.05 8.24
CA ILE A 132 1.76 4.35 7.65
C ILE A 132 0.87 4.12 6.43
N GLY A 133 -0.44 4.12 6.68
CA GLY A 133 -1.45 3.83 5.67
C GLY A 133 -2.82 3.53 6.28
N PRO A 134 -3.79 3.06 5.48
CA PRO A 134 -5.11 2.69 5.98
C PRO A 134 -5.06 1.44 6.87
N SER A 135 -6.06 1.28 7.73
CA SER A 135 -6.20 0.08 8.57
C SER A 135 -6.47 -1.18 7.74
N ALA A 136 -6.17 -2.35 8.28
CA ALA A 136 -6.47 -3.64 7.64
C ALA A 136 -7.97 -3.77 7.29
N ASN A 137 -8.87 -3.29 8.17
CA ASN A 137 -10.31 -3.31 7.92
C ASN A 137 -10.71 -2.40 6.76
N ALA A 138 -10.13 -1.19 6.66
CA ALA A 138 -10.37 -0.29 5.55
C ALA A 138 -9.87 -0.90 4.22
N MET A 139 -8.70 -1.53 4.23
CA MET A 139 -8.18 -2.24 3.05
C MET A 139 -9.09 -3.37 2.61
N ARG A 140 -9.60 -4.19 3.54
CA ARG A 140 -10.55 -5.28 3.22
C ARG A 140 -11.85 -4.75 2.64
N ALA A 141 -12.42 -3.71 3.26
CA ALA A 141 -13.65 -3.09 2.80
C ALA A 141 -13.53 -2.47 1.40
N MET A 142 -12.38 -1.88 1.08
CA MET A 142 -12.11 -1.23 -0.21
C MET A 142 -11.52 -2.17 -1.26
N GLY A 143 -11.02 -3.34 -0.86
CA GLY A 143 -10.41 -4.32 -1.76
C GLY A 143 -11.41 -5.02 -2.69
N LEU A 144 -12.68 -5.11 -2.31
CA LEU A 144 -13.78 -5.62 -3.13
C LEU A 144 -14.51 -4.44 -3.75
N LYS A 145 -14.40 -4.26 -5.08
CA LYS A 145 -14.88 -3.08 -5.80
C LYS A 145 -16.37 -2.82 -5.65
N ASP A 146 -17.17 -3.86 -5.59
CA ASP A 146 -18.61 -3.85 -5.35
C ASP A 146 -18.95 -3.41 -3.93
N GLN A 147 -18.33 -3.99 -2.93
CA GLN A 147 -18.50 -3.59 -1.52
C GLN A 147 -18.01 -2.15 -1.28
N ALA A 148 -16.87 -1.78 -1.87
CA ALA A 148 -16.36 -0.42 -1.80
C ALA A 148 -17.36 0.61 -2.35
N LYS A 149 -17.99 0.33 -3.49
CA LYS A 149 -19.03 1.21 -4.06
C LYS A 149 -20.28 1.30 -3.20
N GLN A 150 -20.76 0.18 -2.67
CA GLN A 150 -21.90 0.17 -1.75
C GLN A 150 -21.61 0.99 -0.50
N LEU A 151 -20.41 0.84 0.08
CA LEU A 151 -19.98 1.61 1.25
C LEU A 151 -19.91 3.11 0.95
N MET A 152 -19.32 3.50 -0.18
CA MET A 152 -19.25 4.90 -0.61
C MET A 152 -20.63 5.49 -0.86
N GLN A 153 -21.51 4.75 -1.51
CA GLN A 153 -22.88 5.17 -1.79
C GLN A 153 -23.69 5.35 -0.50
N ALA A 154 -23.57 4.42 0.45
CA ALA A 154 -24.19 4.54 1.77
C ALA A 154 -23.65 5.74 2.57
N GLY A 155 -22.39 6.11 2.37
CA GLY A 155 -21.76 7.31 2.93
C GLY A 155 -22.10 8.62 2.21
N GLY A 156 -22.95 8.61 1.19
CA GLY A 156 -23.32 9.81 0.42
C GLY A 156 -22.26 10.28 -0.58
N VAL A 157 -21.24 9.48 -0.85
CA VAL A 157 -20.20 9.81 -1.83
C VAL A 157 -20.73 9.49 -3.23
N PRO A 158 -20.68 10.43 -4.21
CA PRO A 158 -21.06 10.16 -5.58
C PRO A 158 -20.27 9.00 -6.18
N VAL A 159 -20.96 8.01 -6.75
CA VAL A 159 -20.34 6.87 -7.43
C VAL A 159 -20.80 6.83 -8.88
N VAL A 160 -19.99 6.27 -9.76
CA VAL A 160 -20.41 6.02 -11.15
C VAL A 160 -21.61 5.06 -11.13
N PRO A 161 -22.72 5.39 -11.80
CA PRO A 161 -23.88 4.51 -11.88
C PRO A 161 -23.51 3.11 -12.34
N GLY A 162 -24.08 2.09 -11.72
CA GLY A 162 -23.79 0.70 -12.04
C GLY A 162 -24.43 -0.25 -11.06
N TYR A 163 -24.58 -1.50 -11.48
CA TYR A 163 -25.03 -2.60 -10.64
C TYR A 163 -23.84 -3.34 -10.02
N HIS A 164 -23.88 -3.60 -8.73
CA HIS A 164 -22.84 -4.22 -7.93
C HIS A 164 -23.38 -5.22 -6.90
N GLY A 165 -24.55 -5.80 -7.17
CA GLY A 165 -25.19 -6.76 -6.28
C GLY A 165 -24.83 -8.21 -6.60
N ASP A 166 -25.28 -9.11 -5.72
CA ASP A 166 -24.98 -10.55 -5.80
C ASP A 166 -25.86 -11.29 -6.83
N ASN A 167 -26.96 -10.68 -7.28
CA ASN A 167 -27.83 -11.30 -8.27
C ASN A 167 -27.17 -11.21 -9.66
N GLN A 168 -26.70 -12.35 -10.15
CA GLN A 168 -26.02 -12.49 -11.43
C GLN A 168 -26.87 -13.14 -12.52
N GLU A 169 -28.19 -13.24 -12.31
CA GLU A 169 -29.13 -13.77 -13.29
C GLU A 169 -29.13 -12.91 -14.57
N PRO A 170 -28.94 -13.49 -15.78
CA PRO A 170 -28.82 -12.73 -17.02
C PRO A 170 -30.00 -11.80 -17.31
N ALA A 171 -31.20 -12.25 -17.02
CA ALA A 171 -32.41 -11.44 -17.21
C ALA A 171 -32.44 -10.22 -16.28
N PHE A 172 -32.03 -10.40 -15.03
CA PHE A 172 -31.93 -9.33 -14.05
C PHE A 172 -30.84 -8.33 -14.44
N LEU A 173 -29.64 -8.81 -14.83
CA LEU A 173 -28.54 -7.96 -15.27
C LEU A 173 -28.94 -7.14 -16.53
N SER A 174 -29.67 -7.72 -17.46
CA SER A 174 -30.19 -7.01 -18.64
C SER A 174 -31.15 -5.89 -18.26
N GLN A 175 -32.01 -6.12 -17.26
CA GLN A 175 -32.90 -5.09 -16.71
C GLN A 175 -32.09 -3.96 -16.08
N GLN A 176 -31.11 -4.30 -15.23
CA GLN A 176 -30.21 -3.31 -14.58
C GLN A 176 -29.44 -2.48 -15.61
N ALA A 177 -28.94 -3.12 -16.67
CA ALA A 177 -28.24 -2.40 -17.75
C ALA A 177 -29.20 -1.40 -18.47
N THR A 178 -30.48 -1.75 -18.59
CA THR A 178 -31.49 -0.87 -19.18
C THR A 178 -31.82 0.32 -18.27
N GLU A 179 -31.88 0.09 -16.95
CA GLU A 179 -32.13 1.14 -15.95
C GLU A 179 -30.94 2.13 -15.85
N ILE A 180 -29.70 1.63 -15.97
CA ILE A 180 -28.49 2.44 -15.98
C ILE A 180 -28.39 3.28 -17.25
N GLY A 181 -28.84 2.72 -18.38
CA GLY A 181 -28.76 3.34 -19.71
C GLY A 181 -27.49 2.94 -20.48
N PHE A 182 -27.68 2.65 -21.78
CA PHE A 182 -26.57 2.32 -22.68
C PHE A 182 -25.80 3.57 -23.15
N PRO A 183 -24.49 3.49 -23.42
CA PRO A 183 -23.64 2.27 -23.35
C PRO A 183 -23.30 1.84 -21.93
N VAL A 184 -23.19 0.52 -21.68
CA VAL A 184 -22.76 -0.05 -20.42
C VAL A 184 -21.48 -0.84 -20.59
N LEU A 185 -20.68 -0.92 -19.52
CA LEU A 185 -19.45 -1.70 -19.48
C LEU A 185 -19.62 -2.91 -18.53
N ILE A 186 -19.63 -4.12 -19.10
CA ILE A 186 -19.63 -5.35 -18.33
C ILE A 186 -18.19 -5.61 -17.86
N LYS A 187 -18.01 -5.92 -16.57
CA LYS A 187 -16.70 -6.24 -15.97
C LYS A 187 -16.78 -7.54 -15.21
N ALA A 188 -15.77 -8.40 -15.38
CA ALA A 188 -15.64 -9.58 -14.54
C ALA A 188 -15.35 -9.18 -13.07
N VAL A 189 -16.00 -9.84 -12.11
CA VAL A 189 -15.84 -9.56 -10.66
C VAL A 189 -14.38 -9.75 -10.22
N ALA A 190 -13.71 -10.77 -10.72
CA ALA A 190 -12.31 -11.09 -10.40
C ALA A 190 -11.28 -10.48 -11.36
N GLY A 191 -11.67 -9.55 -12.24
CA GLY A 191 -10.80 -8.94 -13.25
C GLY A 191 -10.06 -7.71 -12.76
N GLY A 192 -8.76 -7.62 -13.07
CA GLY A 192 -7.91 -6.44 -12.86
C GLY A 192 -7.26 -5.96 -14.16
N GLY A 193 -6.85 -4.68 -14.23
CA GLY A 193 -6.09 -4.15 -15.37
C GLY A 193 -6.82 -4.10 -16.71
N GLY A 194 -8.16 -4.04 -16.72
CA GLY A 194 -8.96 -3.96 -17.94
C GLY A 194 -9.23 -5.31 -18.63
N LYS A 195 -8.72 -6.40 -18.11
CA LYS A 195 -9.00 -7.75 -18.65
C LYS A 195 -10.43 -8.19 -18.31
N GLY A 196 -11.13 -8.78 -19.27
CA GLY A 196 -12.52 -9.24 -19.10
C GLY A 196 -13.55 -8.12 -19.06
N MET A 197 -13.26 -6.95 -19.64
CA MET A 197 -14.23 -5.88 -19.84
C MET A 197 -14.82 -5.93 -21.26
N ARG A 198 -16.14 -5.76 -21.35
CA ARG A 198 -16.87 -5.69 -22.63
C ARG A 198 -17.77 -4.45 -22.65
N LEU A 199 -17.59 -3.60 -23.67
CA LEU A 199 -18.46 -2.46 -23.90
C LEU A 199 -19.68 -2.92 -24.70
N VAL A 200 -20.87 -2.59 -24.21
CA VAL A 200 -22.16 -2.89 -24.84
C VAL A 200 -22.84 -1.58 -25.16
N ASN A 201 -23.04 -1.31 -26.45
CA ASN A 201 -23.58 -0.03 -26.92
C ASN A 201 -25.13 -0.01 -26.94
N GLN A 202 -25.75 -1.16 -27.07
CA GLN A 202 -27.20 -1.26 -27.15
C GLN A 202 -27.71 -2.57 -26.54
N ARG A 203 -28.99 -2.57 -26.15
CA ARG A 203 -29.63 -3.68 -25.44
C ARG A 203 -29.56 -5.01 -26.18
N SER A 204 -29.67 -5.00 -27.52
CA SER A 204 -29.65 -6.22 -28.35
C SER A 204 -28.33 -7.02 -28.15
N ASP A 205 -27.25 -6.36 -27.88
CA ASP A 205 -25.92 -6.95 -27.85
C ASP A 205 -25.56 -7.45 -26.42
N PHE A 206 -26.41 -7.14 -25.45
CA PHE A 206 -26.10 -7.40 -24.03
C PHE A 206 -25.99 -8.90 -23.70
N ALA A 207 -26.89 -9.71 -24.23
CA ALA A 207 -26.93 -11.15 -23.93
C ALA A 207 -25.69 -11.89 -24.48
N GLU A 208 -25.19 -11.49 -25.65
CA GLU A 208 -23.96 -12.07 -26.22
C GLU A 208 -22.70 -11.60 -25.50
N ALA A 209 -22.73 -10.40 -24.94
CA ALA A 209 -21.61 -9.80 -24.23
C ALA A 209 -21.48 -10.27 -22.79
N LEU A 210 -22.53 -10.84 -22.19
CA LEU A 210 -22.55 -11.33 -20.81
C LEU A 210 -21.89 -12.70 -20.69
#